data_03da650b4b9bf75e4c3ddc2553ea030e
#
_entry.id   03da650b4b9bf75e4c3ddc2553ea030e
#
_cell.length_a   1.000
_cell.length_b   1.000
_cell.length_c   1.000
_cell.angle_alpha   90.00
_cell.angle_beta   90.00
_cell.angle_gamma   90.00
#
_symmetry.space_group_name_H-M   'P 1'
#
loop_
_entity.id
_entity.type
_entity.pdbx_description
1 polymer ?
#
loop_
_entity_poly.entity_id
_entity_poly.type
_entity_poly.pdbx_seq_one_letter_code
_entity_poly.pdbx_strand_id
1 'polypeptide(L)'
;MLYINQNVKATLMTSLLIPAFRSTETTLKITKWSWYGKLLQKKWNDSCNEEHQEAIQQSSDDLKQTIGQVYANLKEDINSQLKTTLSLMNVKVDINMLESKSEDYYKNIRLSVNDGVETPLENKESGLQSLIMIELFKFYCKVFNQSSLLILEEPELFLHPHAKRMLSDILEDFITGGKNQIIITTHSEEFIHNIDIENINVIRKTVDGTKKSRINKQDYGDGKELQKLKIELQHKNAEMFFAEKVILVEGEEQILIPEIVKKIYGKNVLNNNDISIIKVGGKSYFNIYRKVFQL
;
A
#
# COMPACT_ATOMS: atom_id res chain seq x y z
N MET A 1 -29.79 13.65 2.49
CA MET A 1 -28.61 12.77 2.46
C MET A 1 -28.96 11.54 1.63
N LEU A 2 -28.44 11.43 0.40
CA LEU A 2 -28.72 10.30 -0.48
C LEU A 2 -27.97 9.07 0.06
N TYR A 3 -28.69 8.07 0.52
CA TYR A 3 -28.13 6.81 0.98
C TYR A 3 -27.83 5.94 -0.25
N ILE A 4 -26.56 5.87 -0.65
CA ILE A 4 -26.14 4.99 -1.74
C ILE A 4 -25.96 3.58 -1.15
N ASN A 5 -26.71 2.63 -1.68
CA ASN A 5 -26.63 1.21 -1.28
C ASN A 5 -25.19 0.70 -1.42
N GLN A 6 -24.72 -0.13 -0.47
CA GLN A 6 -23.36 -0.68 -0.48
C GLN A 6 -23.02 -1.44 -1.77
N ASN A 7 -23.99 -2.11 -2.38
CA ASN A 7 -23.82 -2.81 -3.67
C ASN A 7 -23.55 -1.83 -4.82
N VAL A 8 -24.18 -0.64 -4.81
CA VAL A 8 -23.95 0.40 -5.82
C VAL A 8 -22.57 1.03 -5.62
N LYS A 9 -22.13 1.25 -4.38
CA LYS A 9 -20.76 1.73 -4.09
C LYS A 9 -19.70 0.78 -4.61
N ALA A 10 -19.86 -0.54 -4.37
CA ALA A 10 -18.93 -1.56 -4.82
C ALA A 10 -18.88 -1.71 -6.36
N THR A 11 -19.96 -1.31 -7.06
CA THR A 11 -20.03 -1.34 -8.53
C THR A 11 -19.41 -0.09 -9.16
N LEU A 12 -19.45 1.06 -8.46
CA LEU A 12 -18.97 2.32 -9.01
C LEU A 12 -17.45 2.48 -8.90
N MET A 13 -16.87 2.12 -7.77
CA MET A 13 -15.42 2.26 -7.54
C MET A 13 -14.96 1.34 -6.41
N THR A 14 -13.88 0.62 -6.64
CA THR A 14 -13.19 -0.15 -5.59
C THR A 14 -12.10 0.72 -4.98
N SER A 15 -12.04 0.79 -3.65
CA SER A 15 -10.97 1.48 -2.93
C SER A 15 -10.14 0.52 -2.10
N LEU A 16 -8.84 0.76 -2.06
CA LEU A 16 -7.89 0.08 -1.19
C LEU A 16 -7.07 1.12 -0.42
N LEU A 17 -7.04 0.99 0.89
CA LEU A 17 -6.12 1.70 1.77
C LEU A 17 -5.00 0.75 2.19
N ILE A 18 -3.76 1.15 1.94
CA ILE A 18 -2.55 0.48 2.44
C ILE A 18 -1.91 1.43 3.46
N PRO A 19 -2.01 1.14 4.75
CA PRO A 19 -1.47 1.98 5.81
C PRO A 19 0.06 1.89 5.86
N ALA A 20 0.71 2.84 6.55
CA ALA A 20 2.15 2.90 6.74
C ALA A 20 2.71 1.63 7.41
N PHE A 21 2.04 1.15 8.47
CA PHE A 21 2.33 -0.15 9.09
C PHE A 21 1.45 -1.22 8.45
N ARG A 22 2.07 -2.03 7.61
CA ARG A 22 1.38 -2.97 6.73
C ARG A 22 1.27 -4.34 7.36
N SER A 23 0.08 -4.92 7.28
CA SER A 23 -0.14 -6.32 7.56
C SER A 23 -0.68 -7.01 6.31
N THR A 24 0.09 -7.95 5.78
CA THR A 24 -0.35 -8.81 4.68
C THR A 24 -1.58 -9.62 5.06
N GLU A 25 -1.69 -10.05 6.31
CA GLU A 25 -2.83 -10.80 6.83
C GLU A 25 -4.15 -10.03 6.70
N THR A 26 -4.12 -8.71 6.95
CA THR A 26 -5.32 -7.87 6.80
C THR A 26 -5.58 -7.46 5.37
N THR A 27 -4.55 -7.10 4.62
CA THR A 27 -4.66 -6.59 3.24
C THR A 27 -5.00 -7.70 2.25
N LEU A 28 -4.41 -8.90 2.42
CA LEU A 28 -4.64 -10.07 1.58
C LEU A 28 -5.58 -11.09 2.24
N LYS A 29 -6.42 -10.65 3.16
CA LYS A 29 -7.41 -11.51 3.79
C LYS A 29 -8.34 -12.11 2.73
N ILE A 30 -8.43 -13.45 2.73
CA ILE A 30 -9.25 -14.18 1.77
C ILE A 30 -10.67 -14.34 2.34
N THR A 31 -11.57 -13.48 1.90
CA THR A 31 -13.00 -13.56 2.17
C THR A 31 -13.78 -13.28 0.89
N LYS A 32 -15.01 -13.74 0.81
CA LYS A 32 -15.89 -13.46 -0.37
C LYS A 32 -16.14 -11.96 -0.61
N TRP A 33 -15.86 -11.09 0.38
CA TRP A 33 -16.08 -9.66 0.30
C TRP A 33 -14.81 -8.86 0.04
N SER A 34 -13.63 -9.43 0.36
CA SER A 34 -12.34 -8.76 0.14
C SER A 34 -12.01 -8.73 -1.35
N TRP A 35 -11.25 -7.73 -1.78
CA TRP A 35 -10.79 -7.62 -3.16
C TRP A 35 -9.93 -8.82 -3.58
N TYR A 36 -9.04 -9.26 -2.69
CA TYR A 36 -8.15 -10.40 -2.96
C TYR A 36 -8.94 -11.73 -3.02
N GLY A 37 -9.89 -11.93 -2.10
CA GLY A 37 -10.78 -13.09 -2.14
C GLY A 37 -11.64 -13.14 -3.40
N LYS A 38 -12.16 -11.99 -3.86
CA LYS A 38 -12.89 -11.88 -5.13
C LYS A 38 -12.02 -12.22 -6.34
N LEU A 39 -10.74 -11.76 -6.33
CA LEU A 39 -9.80 -12.09 -7.40
C LEU A 39 -9.55 -13.59 -7.48
N LEU A 40 -9.25 -14.22 -6.34
CA LEU A 40 -9.02 -15.67 -6.26
C LEU A 40 -10.27 -16.46 -6.67
N GLN A 41 -11.44 -16.07 -6.15
CA GLN A 41 -12.71 -16.72 -6.51
C GLN A 41 -13.01 -16.64 -8.00
N LYS A 42 -12.82 -15.45 -8.59
CA LYS A 42 -13.02 -15.30 -10.03
C LYS A 42 -12.07 -16.18 -10.83
N LYS A 43 -10.79 -16.18 -10.49
CA LYS A 43 -9.79 -17.01 -11.18
C LYS A 43 -10.05 -18.51 -10.96
N TRP A 44 -10.51 -18.91 -9.79
CA TRP A 44 -10.97 -20.26 -9.52
C TRP A 44 -12.11 -20.66 -10.45
N ASN A 45 -13.16 -19.85 -10.50
CA ASN A 45 -14.33 -20.12 -11.35
C ASN A 45 -14.01 -20.13 -12.84
N ASP A 46 -13.06 -19.28 -13.28
CA ASP A 46 -12.63 -19.22 -14.69
C ASP A 46 -11.79 -20.44 -15.11
N SER A 47 -11.11 -21.12 -14.17
CA SER A 47 -10.11 -22.16 -14.46
C SER A 47 -10.45 -23.55 -13.91
N CYS A 48 -11.33 -23.66 -12.92
CA CYS A 48 -11.70 -24.92 -12.29
C CYS A 48 -12.84 -25.58 -13.08
N ASN A 49 -12.54 -26.64 -13.80
CA ASN A 49 -13.50 -27.45 -14.54
C ASN A 49 -14.03 -28.61 -13.69
N GLU A 50 -14.96 -29.43 -14.24
CA GLU A 50 -15.54 -30.57 -13.55
C GLU A 50 -14.50 -31.61 -13.13
N GLU A 51 -13.52 -31.90 -14.00
CA GLU A 51 -12.40 -32.82 -13.71
C GLU A 51 -11.59 -32.38 -12.51
N HIS A 52 -11.26 -31.07 -12.41
CA HIS A 52 -10.59 -30.52 -11.26
C HIS A 52 -11.42 -30.63 -9.98
N GLN A 53 -12.73 -30.42 -10.06
CA GLN A 53 -13.63 -30.52 -8.91
C GLN A 53 -13.72 -31.97 -8.41
N GLU A 54 -13.85 -32.94 -9.31
CA GLU A 54 -13.87 -34.36 -8.98
C GLU A 54 -12.55 -34.82 -8.32
N ALA A 55 -11.40 -34.42 -8.89
CA ALA A 55 -10.09 -34.74 -8.33
C ALA A 55 -9.89 -34.16 -6.93
N ILE A 56 -10.33 -32.94 -6.70
CA ILE A 56 -10.28 -32.28 -5.38
C ILE A 56 -11.19 -33.00 -4.40
N GLN A 57 -12.40 -33.36 -4.80
CA GLN A 57 -13.36 -34.07 -3.95
C GLN A 57 -12.80 -35.44 -3.54
N GLN A 58 -12.28 -36.21 -4.49
CA GLN A 58 -11.63 -37.51 -4.21
C GLN A 58 -10.50 -37.37 -3.20
N SER A 59 -9.60 -36.41 -3.43
CA SER A 59 -8.47 -36.16 -2.50
C SER A 59 -8.94 -35.75 -1.10
N SER A 60 -10.02 -34.99 -1.01
CA SER A 60 -10.64 -34.58 0.26
C SER A 60 -11.21 -35.79 1.01
N ASP A 61 -11.88 -36.70 0.30
CA ASP A 61 -12.49 -37.90 0.91
C ASP A 61 -11.41 -38.89 1.37
N ASP A 62 -10.35 -39.07 0.62
CA ASP A 62 -9.18 -39.87 1.01
C ASP A 62 -8.51 -39.30 2.27
N LEU A 63 -8.36 -37.97 2.34
CA LEU A 63 -7.81 -37.30 3.52
C LEU A 63 -8.72 -37.46 4.76
N LYS A 64 -10.02 -37.34 4.60
CA LYS A 64 -11.01 -37.57 5.68
C LYS A 64 -10.89 -38.98 6.23
N GLN A 65 -10.83 -39.97 5.35
CA GLN A 65 -10.66 -41.37 5.72
C GLN A 65 -9.36 -41.58 6.50
N THR A 66 -8.25 -41.04 6.03
CA THR A 66 -6.95 -41.14 6.69
C THR A 66 -6.96 -40.50 8.07
N ILE A 67 -7.51 -39.28 8.21
CA ILE A 67 -7.67 -38.62 9.52
C ILE A 67 -8.55 -39.41 10.45
N GLY A 68 -9.65 -39.98 9.97
CA GLY A 68 -10.52 -40.84 10.74
C GLY A 68 -9.79 -42.07 11.30
N GLN A 69 -8.93 -42.69 10.50
CA GLN A 69 -8.07 -43.81 10.94
C GLN A 69 -7.06 -43.39 12.01
N VAL A 70 -6.39 -42.26 11.81
CA VAL A 70 -5.39 -41.73 12.78
C VAL A 70 -6.00 -41.47 14.14
N TYR A 71 -7.22 -40.96 14.18
CA TYR A 71 -7.92 -40.62 15.44
C TYR A 71 -8.86 -41.69 15.95
N ALA A 72 -8.91 -42.89 15.33
CA ALA A 72 -9.81 -43.98 15.72
C ALA A 72 -9.64 -44.38 17.19
N ASN A 73 -8.41 -44.60 17.63
CA ASN A 73 -8.11 -44.98 19.02
C ASN A 73 -8.51 -43.89 20.00
N LEU A 74 -8.21 -42.61 19.72
CA LEU A 74 -8.60 -41.48 20.56
C LEU A 74 -10.13 -41.38 20.70
N LYS A 75 -10.86 -41.59 19.60
CA LYS A 75 -12.31 -41.64 19.58
C LYS A 75 -12.86 -42.76 20.49
N GLU A 76 -12.27 -43.96 20.41
CA GLU A 76 -12.64 -45.10 21.25
C GLU A 76 -12.37 -44.82 22.72
N ASP A 77 -11.20 -44.29 23.06
CA ASP A 77 -10.81 -43.93 24.43
C ASP A 77 -11.77 -42.89 25.04
N ILE A 78 -12.06 -41.81 24.30
CA ILE A 78 -13.03 -40.79 24.75
C ILE A 78 -14.40 -41.40 24.99
N ASN A 79 -14.91 -42.20 24.04
CA ASN A 79 -16.23 -42.81 24.15
C ASN A 79 -16.29 -43.82 25.31
N SER A 80 -15.21 -44.55 25.58
CA SER A 80 -15.11 -45.47 26.74
C SER A 80 -15.19 -44.72 28.07
N GLN A 81 -14.47 -43.62 28.19
CA GLN A 81 -14.52 -42.77 29.39
C GLN A 81 -15.90 -42.14 29.58
N LEU A 82 -16.52 -41.63 28.51
CA LEU A 82 -17.85 -41.04 28.57
C LEU A 82 -18.92 -42.06 29.01
N LYS A 83 -18.85 -43.28 28.54
CA LYS A 83 -19.75 -44.35 29.00
C LYS A 83 -19.66 -44.59 30.52
N THR A 84 -18.48 -44.48 31.10
CA THR A 84 -18.24 -44.65 32.51
C THR A 84 -18.75 -43.45 33.33
N THR A 85 -18.50 -42.22 32.82
CA THR A 85 -18.83 -40.99 33.52
C THR A 85 -20.26 -40.53 33.33
N LEU A 86 -20.85 -40.75 32.14
CA LEU A 86 -22.19 -40.31 31.73
C LEU A 86 -23.11 -41.49 31.42
N SER A 87 -23.10 -42.53 32.26
CA SER A 87 -23.80 -43.81 32.04
C SER A 87 -25.31 -43.66 31.80
N LEU A 88 -25.92 -42.58 32.26
CA LEU A 88 -27.35 -42.28 32.10
C LEU A 88 -27.65 -41.49 30.78
N MET A 89 -26.62 -41.00 30.08
CA MET A 89 -26.77 -40.26 28.87
C MET A 89 -26.14 -41.08 27.70
N ASN A 90 -26.93 -41.34 26.66
CA ASN A 90 -26.42 -42.05 25.47
C ASN A 90 -25.63 -41.08 24.56
N VAL A 91 -24.50 -40.58 25.09
CA VAL A 91 -23.63 -39.62 24.40
C VAL A 91 -22.52 -40.38 23.65
N LYS A 92 -22.30 -40.04 22.39
CA LYS A 92 -21.16 -40.51 21.59
C LYS A 92 -20.44 -39.31 20.97
N VAL A 93 -19.13 -39.32 21.05
CA VAL A 93 -18.27 -38.30 20.41
C VAL A 93 -17.70 -38.88 19.10
N ASP A 94 -17.70 -38.09 18.07
CA ASP A 94 -17.01 -38.38 16.82
C ASP A 94 -15.98 -37.27 16.52
N ILE A 95 -14.90 -37.67 15.84
CA ILE A 95 -13.82 -36.75 15.43
C ILE A 95 -13.85 -36.69 13.92
N ASN A 96 -14.25 -35.54 13.40
CA ASN A 96 -14.41 -35.32 11.96
C ASN A 96 -13.53 -34.15 11.52
N MET A 97 -13.00 -34.22 10.30
CA MET A 97 -12.37 -33.09 9.65
C MET A 97 -13.44 -32.05 9.25
N LEU A 98 -13.12 -30.78 9.44
CA LEU A 98 -13.97 -29.72 8.91
C LEU A 98 -14.07 -29.81 7.39
N GLU A 99 -15.26 -29.91 6.87
CA GLU A 99 -15.50 -29.95 5.43
C GLU A 99 -15.30 -28.55 4.82
N SER A 100 -14.39 -28.45 3.84
CA SER A 100 -14.36 -27.33 2.91
C SER A 100 -15.16 -27.71 1.68
N LYS A 101 -16.18 -26.92 1.33
CA LYS A 101 -16.87 -27.10 0.06
C LYS A 101 -15.89 -26.89 -1.09
N SER A 102 -16.02 -27.63 -2.17
CA SER A 102 -15.15 -27.48 -3.35
C SER A 102 -15.09 -26.03 -3.85
N GLU A 103 -16.21 -25.31 -3.78
CA GLU A 103 -16.31 -23.89 -4.13
C GLU A 103 -15.47 -22.96 -3.25
N ASP A 104 -14.98 -23.41 -2.10
CA ASP A 104 -14.29 -22.61 -1.09
C ASP A 104 -12.79 -22.91 -0.98
N TYR A 105 -12.25 -23.86 -1.76
CA TYR A 105 -10.82 -24.23 -1.70
C TYR A 105 -9.87 -23.06 -2.00
N TYR A 106 -10.31 -22.07 -2.81
CA TYR A 106 -9.53 -20.85 -3.02
C TYR A 106 -9.21 -20.08 -1.72
N LYS A 107 -9.94 -20.32 -0.63
CA LYS A 107 -9.70 -19.70 0.68
C LYS A 107 -8.47 -20.27 1.39
N ASN A 108 -8.01 -21.45 1.00
CA ASN A 108 -6.85 -22.12 1.55
C ASN A 108 -5.56 -21.82 0.78
N ILE A 109 -5.64 -20.94 -0.22
CA ILE A 109 -4.47 -20.55 -1.03
C ILE A 109 -3.62 -19.57 -0.22
N ARG A 110 -2.31 -19.83 -0.19
CA ARG A 110 -1.32 -18.96 0.41
C ARG A 110 -0.36 -18.47 -0.67
N LEU A 111 0.01 -17.19 -0.60
CA LEU A 111 0.96 -16.62 -1.53
C LEU A 111 2.38 -16.83 -0.99
N SER A 112 3.20 -17.55 -1.76
CA SER A 112 4.63 -17.71 -1.50
C SER A 112 5.44 -16.90 -2.52
N VAL A 113 6.60 -16.42 -2.10
CA VAL A 113 7.52 -15.63 -2.92
C VAL A 113 8.92 -16.26 -2.85
N ASN A 114 9.51 -16.46 -4.02
CA ASN A 114 10.88 -16.95 -4.15
C ASN A 114 11.78 -15.80 -4.65
N ASP A 115 12.64 -15.33 -3.78
CA ASP A 115 13.70 -14.34 -4.05
C ASP A 115 15.12 -14.96 -3.83
N GLY A 116 15.22 -16.28 -4.01
CA GLY A 116 16.35 -17.12 -3.69
C GLY A 116 16.00 -18.20 -2.65
N VAL A 117 15.02 -17.89 -1.78
CA VAL A 117 14.42 -18.86 -0.84
C VAL A 117 12.91 -18.67 -0.88
N GLU A 118 12.19 -19.75 -1.19
CA GLU A 118 10.73 -19.72 -1.18
C GLU A 118 10.18 -19.65 0.25
N THR A 119 9.49 -18.57 0.56
CA THR A 119 8.81 -18.40 1.86
C THR A 119 7.47 -17.71 1.64
N PRO A 120 6.51 -17.85 2.58
CA PRO A 120 5.27 -17.09 2.54
C PRO A 120 5.52 -15.59 2.47
N LEU A 121 4.63 -14.86 1.76
CA LEU A 121 4.79 -13.42 1.56
C LEU A 121 4.91 -12.65 2.87
N GLU A 122 4.19 -13.05 3.92
CA GLU A 122 4.21 -12.43 5.25
C GLU A 122 5.58 -12.51 5.95
N ASN A 123 6.46 -13.43 5.50
CA ASN A 123 7.81 -13.58 6.04
C ASN A 123 8.87 -12.85 5.21
N LYS A 124 8.48 -12.18 4.14
CA LYS A 124 9.36 -11.36 3.31
C LYS A 124 9.54 -9.96 3.91
N GLU A 125 10.56 -9.27 3.43
CA GLU A 125 10.79 -7.86 3.77
C GLU A 125 9.55 -7.01 3.46
N SER A 126 9.20 -6.09 4.35
CA SER A 126 7.99 -5.25 4.26
C SER A 126 7.91 -4.43 2.98
N GLY A 127 9.06 -4.01 2.43
CA GLY A 127 9.14 -3.34 1.15
C GLY A 127 8.67 -4.22 -0.01
N LEU A 128 9.16 -5.44 -0.09
CA LEU A 128 8.76 -6.42 -1.11
C LEU A 128 7.28 -6.79 -0.97
N GLN A 129 6.81 -6.99 0.27
CA GLN A 129 5.38 -7.22 0.54
C GLN A 129 4.51 -6.11 -0.06
N SER A 130 4.93 -4.85 0.11
CA SER A 130 4.21 -3.68 -0.39
C SER A 130 4.10 -3.64 -1.90
N LEU A 131 5.23 -3.86 -2.59
CA LEU A 131 5.26 -3.88 -4.05
C LEU A 131 4.35 -4.98 -4.60
N ILE A 132 4.41 -6.18 -4.03
CA ILE A 132 3.57 -7.30 -4.45
C ILE A 132 2.09 -7.02 -4.19
N MET A 133 1.73 -6.45 -3.04
CA MET A 133 0.33 -6.10 -2.76
C MET A 133 -0.23 -5.06 -3.72
N ILE A 134 0.57 -4.05 -4.08
CA ILE A 134 0.16 -3.02 -5.04
C ILE A 134 -0.01 -3.62 -6.45
N GLU A 135 0.92 -4.46 -6.89
CA GLU A 135 0.81 -5.14 -8.19
C GLU A 135 -0.39 -6.10 -8.25
N LEU A 136 -0.66 -6.84 -7.18
CA LEU A 136 -1.85 -7.69 -7.09
C LEU A 136 -3.14 -6.86 -7.17
N PHE A 137 -3.19 -5.69 -6.52
CA PHE A 137 -4.35 -4.81 -6.60
C PHE A 137 -4.51 -4.20 -8.00
N LYS A 138 -3.42 -3.80 -8.64
CA LYS A 138 -3.40 -3.36 -10.03
C LYS A 138 -3.96 -4.46 -10.96
N PHE A 139 -3.52 -5.70 -10.75
CA PHE A 139 -4.05 -6.85 -11.49
C PHE A 139 -5.55 -7.07 -11.23
N TYR A 140 -6.01 -6.96 -9.97
CA TYR A 140 -7.43 -7.01 -9.64
C TYR A 140 -8.23 -5.97 -10.42
N CYS A 141 -7.79 -4.72 -10.44
CA CYS A 141 -8.45 -3.63 -11.17
C CYS A 141 -8.56 -3.94 -12.68
N LYS A 142 -7.50 -4.53 -13.25
CA LYS A 142 -7.49 -4.96 -14.65
C LYS A 142 -8.50 -6.09 -14.92
N VAL A 143 -8.54 -7.11 -14.06
CA VAL A 143 -9.44 -8.29 -14.21
C VAL A 143 -10.90 -7.87 -14.13
N PHE A 144 -11.25 -6.94 -13.25
CA PHE A 144 -12.64 -6.49 -13.07
C PHE A 144 -13.00 -5.27 -13.92
N ASN A 145 -12.04 -4.68 -14.63
CA ASN A 145 -12.20 -3.48 -15.47
C ASN A 145 -12.95 -2.34 -14.74
N GLN A 146 -12.67 -2.16 -13.47
CA GLN A 146 -13.33 -1.18 -12.60
C GLN A 146 -12.42 0.03 -12.37
N SER A 147 -13.03 1.21 -12.24
CA SER A 147 -12.35 2.39 -11.70
C SER A 147 -12.00 2.17 -10.25
N SER A 148 -10.80 2.56 -9.84
CA SER A 148 -10.29 2.26 -8.51
C SER A 148 -9.58 3.46 -7.89
N LEU A 149 -9.69 3.56 -6.56
CA LEU A 149 -8.95 4.52 -5.73
C LEU A 149 -7.98 3.76 -4.85
N LEU A 150 -6.69 4.02 -5.04
CA LEU A 150 -5.62 3.50 -4.20
C LEU A 150 -5.17 4.61 -3.24
N ILE A 151 -5.20 4.34 -1.96
CA ILE A 151 -4.73 5.25 -0.91
C ILE A 151 -3.52 4.60 -0.25
N LEU A 152 -2.39 5.29 -0.26
CA LEU A 152 -1.13 4.80 0.30
C LEU A 152 -0.64 5.77 1.38
N GLU A 153 -0.36 5.23 2.56
CA GLU A 153 0.30 5.98 3.63
C GLU A 153 1.77 5.60 3.68
N GLU A 154 2.65 6.62 3.52
CA GLU A 154 4.09 6.47 3.58
C GLU A 154 4.60 5.21 2.82
N PRO A 155 4.28 5.07 1.51
CA PRO A 155 4.59 3.85 0.78
C PRO A 155 6.10 3.58 0.66
N GLU A 156 6.93 4.58 0.90
CA GLU A 156 8.38 4.51 0.91
C GLU A 156 8.98 3.87 2.15
N LEU A 157 8.21 3.71 3.23
CA LEU A 157 8.74 3.11 4.45
C LEU A 157 9.27 1.71 4.17
N PHE A 158 10.48 1.44 4.66
CA PHE A 158 11.20 0.17 4.48
C PHE A 158 11.61 -0.15 3.03
N LEU A 159 11.47 0.79 2.09
CA LEU A 159 11.94 0.62 0.72
C LEU A 159 13.36 1.16 0.53
N HIS A 160 14.20 0.34 -0.10
CA HIS A 160 15.49 0.80 -0.62
C HIS A 160 15.29 1.84 -1.75
N PRO A 161 16.19 2.79 -2.00
CA PRO A 161 16.02 3.83 -3.03
C PRO A 161 15.63 3.30 -4.42
N HIS A 162 16.17 2.16 -4.85
CA HIS A 162 15.76 1.52 -6.10
C HIS A 162 14.28 1.08 -6.08
N ALA A 163 13.85 0.47 -4.97
CA ALA A 163 12.46 0.02 -4.82
C ALA A 163 11.48 1.19 -4.75
N LYS A 164 11.87 2.35 -4.20
CA LYS A 164 11.06 3.58 -4.25
C LYS A 164 10.81 4.05 -5.67
N ARG A 165 11.85 4.04 -6.52
CA ARG A 165 11.69 4.38 -7.95
C ARG A 165 10.80 3.39 -8.67
N MET A 166 11.01 2.08 -8.48
CA MET A 166 10.12 1.06 -9.04
C MET A 166 8.67 1.26 -8.61
N LEU A 167 8.44 1.59 -7.33
CA LEU A 167 7.09 1.89 -6.84
C LEU A 167 6.50 3.11 -7.54
N SER A 168 7.28 4.17 -7.74
CA SER A 168 6.83 5.36 -8.47
C SER A 168 6.37 5.00 -9.89
N ASP A 169 7.14 4.19 -10.61
CA ASP A 169 6.80 3.71 -11.96
C ASP A 169 5.51 2.86 -11.94
N ILE A 170 5.36 1.96 -10.98
CA ILE A 170 4.15 1.13 -10.80
C ILE A 170 2.91 2.01 -10.58
N LEU A 171 3.05 3.07 -9.78
CA LEU A 171 1.95 3.99 -9.49
C LEU A 171 1.58 4.88 -10.69
N GLU A 172 2.56 5.32 -11.45
CA GLU A 172 2.33 6.05 -12.70
C GLU A 172 1.57 5.18 -13.71
N ASP A 173 2.00 3.95 -13.90
CA ASP A 173 1.29 2.96 -14.73
C ASP A 173 -0.15 2.73 -14.27
N PHE A 174 -0.39 2.72 -12.95
CA PHE A 174 -1.73 2.48 -12.41
C PHE A 174 -2.73 3.58 -12.77
N ILE A 175 -2.29 4.84 -12.84
CA ILE A 175 -3.15 5.98 -13.22
C ILE A 175 -3.23 6.21 -14.73
N THR A 176 -2.33 5.59 -15.51
CA THR A 176 -2.31 5.71 -16.96
C THR A 176 -3.63 5.19 -17.55
N GLY A 177 -4.26 5.98 -18.41
CA GLY A 177 -5.57 5.66 -18.99
C GLY A 177 -6.78 6.27 -18.24
N GLY A 178 -6.54 7.03 -17.14
CA GLY A 178 -7.53 7.93 -16.52
C GLY A 178 -8.68 7.28 -15.75
N LYS A 179 -8.68 5.95 -15.60
CA LYS A 179 -9.73 5.24 -14.86
C LYS A 179 -9.46 5.14 -13.35
N ASN A 180 -8.19 5.17 -12.97
CA ASN A 180 -7.76 4.97 -11.59
C ASN A 180 -7.26 6.27 -10.98
N GLN A 181 -7.35 6.35 -9.66
CA GLN A 181 -6.89 7.48 -8.86
C GLN A 181 -5.99 6.99 -7.73
N ILE A 182 -5.03 7.82 -7.35
CA ILE A 182 -4.13 7.55 -6.23
C ILE A 182 -4.13 8.75 -5.29
N ILE A 183 -4.12 8.47 -4.00
CA ILE A 183 -3.81 9.44 -2.94
C ILE A 183 -2.64 8.88 -2.15
N ILE A 184 -1.58 9.66 -2.01
CA ILE A 184 -0.37 9.26 -1.30
C ILE A 184 -0.07 10.28 -0.21
N THR A 185 0.21 9.82 1.01
CA THR A 185 0.94 10.61 1.99
C THR A 185 2.40 10.18 1.97
N THR A 186 3.33 11.12 1.95
CA THR A 186 4.76 10.81 1.82
C THR A 186 5.64 11.90 2.42
N HIS A 187 6.82 11.48 2.91
CA HIS A 187 7.94 12.35 3.24
C HIS A 187 9.14 12.14 2.28
N SER A 188 8.96 11.42 1.17
CA SER A 188 10.00 11.10 0.21
C SER A 188 9.99 12.02 -1.01
N GLU A 189 11.14 12.57 -1.32
CA GLU A 189 11.34 13.41 -2.50
C GLU A 189 11.09 12.67 -3.81
N GLU A 190 11.35 11.35 -3.86
CA GLU A 190 11.19 10.52 -5.05
C GLU A 190 9.76 10.54 -5.60
N PHE A 191 8.75 10.62 -4.72
CA PHE A 191 7.36 10.70 -5.17
C PHE A 191 6.97 12.08 -5.69
N ILE A 192 7.69 13.13 -5.25
CA ILE A 192 7.45 14.50 -5.71
C ILE A 192 8.01 14.70 -7.11
N HIS A 193 9.12 14.06 -7.44
CA HIS A 193 9.81 14.23 -8.71
C HIS A 193 8.94 13.87 -9.94
N ASN A 194 8.08 12.86 -9.80
CA ASN A 194 7.29 12.32 -10.92
C ASN A 194 5.83 12.82 -10.93
N ILE A 195 5.43 13.63 -9.95
CA ILE A 195 4.05 14.12 -9.83
C ILE A 195 3.93 15.55 -10.36
N ASP A 196 2.84 15.84 -11.05
CA ASP A 196 2.50 17.22 -11.39
C ASP A 196 2.36 18.05 -10.12
N ILE A 197 3.16 19.10 -10.03
CA ILE A 197 3.25 19.99 -8.87
C ILE A 197 1.88 20.50 -8.39
N GLU A 198 0.92 20.61 -9.29
CA GLU A 198 -0.46 21.00 -9.02
C GLU A 198 -1.22 19.95 -8.21
N ASN A 199 -0.75 18.71 -8.18
CA ASN A 199 -1.35 17.61 -7.41
C ASN A 199 -0.75 17.48 -6.02
N ILE A 200 0.27 18.28 -5.69
CA ILE A 200 0.90 18.31 -4.37
C ILE A 200 0.04 19.16 -3.44
N ASN A 201 -0.33 18.57 -2.30
CA ASN A 201 -0.99 19.25 -1.22
C ASN A 201 -0.06 19.21 0.00
N VAL A 202 0.45 20.37 0.42
CA VAL A 202 1.28 20.49 1.61
C VAL A 202 0.36 20.66 2.82
N ILE A 203 0.50 19.78 3.79
CA ILE A 203 -0.27 19.80 5.03
C ILE A 203 0.65 20.21 6.17
N ARG A 204 0.32 21.30 6.86
CA ARG A 204 1.12 21.81 7.98
C ARG A 204 0.26 22.01 9.22
N LYS A 205 0.83 21.65 10.37
CA LYS A 205 0.23 21.97 11.67
C LYS A 205 0.62 23.40 12.05
N THR A 206 -0.35 24.22 12.36
CA THR A 206 -0.14 25.60 12.83
C THR A 206 -0.80 25.79 14.21
N VAL A 207 -0.58 26.92 14.84
CA VAL A 207 -1.21 27.27 16.13
C VAL A 207 -2.74 27.31 16.02
N ASP A 208 -3.27 27.63 14.83
CA ASP A 208 -4.72 27.72 14.56
C ASP A 208 -5.29 26.37 14.05
N GLY A 209 -4.52 25.29 14.04
CA GLY A 209 -4.92 23.97 13.54
C GLY A 209 -4.16 23.52 12.29
N THR A 210 -4.68 22.53 11.60
CA THR A 210 -4.06 22.01 10.39
C THR A 210 -4.45 22.86 9.18
N LYS A 211 -3.46 23.34 8.44
CA LYS A 211 -3.65 24.09 7.19
C LYS A 211 -3.18 23.26 6.00
N LYS A 212 -3.91 23.41 4.89
CA LYS A 212 -3.57 22.84 3.59
C LYS A 212 -3.18 23.96 2.64
N SER A 213 -2.07 23.77 1.96
CA SER A 213 -1.58 24.64 0.89
C SER A 213 -1.44 23.85 -0.41
N ARG A 214 -1.68 24.50 -1.54
CA ARG A 214 -1.56 23.90 -2.87
C ARG A 214 -1.06 24.93 -3.86
N ILE A 215 -0.19 24.53 -4.78
CA ILE A 215 0.26 25.39 -5.87
C ILE A 215 -0.90 25.64 -6.84
N ASN A 216 -1.16 26.90 -7.10
CA ASN A 216 -2.17 27.30 -8.07
C ASN A 216 -1.49 27.72 -9.39
N LYS A 217 -1.88 27.08 -10.49
CA LYS A 217 -1.38 27.36 -11.84
C LYS A 217 -1.50 28.82 -12.25
N GLN A 218 -2.58 29.46 -11.81
CA GLN A 218 -2.88 30.86 -12.14
C GLN A 218 -1.84 31.84 -11.59
N ASP A 219 -1.11 31.48 -10.54
CA ASP A 219 -0.09 32.33 -9.93
C ASP A 219 1.22 32.40 -10.76
N TYR A 220 1.34 31.58 -11.80
CA TYR A 220 2.55 31.42 -12.66
C TYR A 220 2.34 31.94 -14.08
N GLY A 221 1.32 32.77 -14.34
CA GLY A 221 1.10 33.47 -15.59
C GLY A 221 0.97 32.58 -16.82
N ASP A 222 1.87 32.72 -17.80
CA ASP A 222 1.86 31.97 -19.09
C ASP A 222 2.29 30.48 -18.94
N GLY A 223 2.55 30.02 -17.75
CA GLY A 223 2.95 28.64 -17.46
C GLY A 223 4.44 28.34 -17.69
N LYS A 224 5.24 29.23 -18.23
CA LYS A 224 6.69 29.02 -18.42
C LYS A 224 7.43 28.97 -17.09
N GLU A 225 7.06 29.81 -16.15
CA GLU A 225 7.60 29.78 -14.78
C GLU A 225 7.29 28.47 -14.09
N LEU A 226 6.05 27.98 -14.23
CA LEU A 226 5.62 26.70 -13.67
C LEU A 226 6.38 25.53 -14.29
N GLN A 227 6.61 25.55 -15.61
CA GLN A 227 7.37 24.52 -16.29
C GLN A 227 8.84 24.49 -15.84
N LYS A 228 9.45 25.67 -15.65
CA LYS A 228 10.80 25.77 -15.08
C LYS A 228 10.86 25.20 -13.66
N LEU A 229 9.90 25.57 -12.81
CA LEU A 229 9.82 25.05 -11.45
C LEU A 229 9.65 23.52 -11.45
N LYS A 230 8.81 22.96 -12.32
CA LYS A 230 8.67 21.51 -12.48
C LYS A 230 10.02 20.83 -12.78
N ILE A 231 10.78 21.35 -13.74
CA ILE A 231 12.08 20.80 -14.13
C ILE A 231 13.07 20.85 -12.96
N GLU A 232 13.15 21.96 -12.24
CA GLU A 232 14.05 22.11 -11.09
C GLU A 232 13.67 21.17 -9.94
N LEU A 233 12.38 21.00 -9.67
CA LEU A 233 11.88 20.09 -8.63
C LEU A 233 12.04 18.62 -8.99
N GLN A 234 11.95 18.26 -10.28
CA GLN A 234 12.20 16.89 -10.74
C GLN A 234 13.63 16.41 -10.52
N HIS A 235 14.58 17.31 -10.45
CA HIS A 235 15.99 16.96 -10.35
C HIS A 235 16.59 17.26 -8.97
N LYS A 236 16.07 18.27 -8.26
CA LYS A 236 16.59 18.76 -6.97
C LYS A 236 15.51 19.56 -6.26
N ASN A 237 15.76 19.87 -4.99
CA ASN A 237 14.98 20.85 -4.23
C ASN A 237 13.56 20.42 -3.79
N ALA A 238 13.16 19.16 -3.95
CA ALA A 238 11.88 18.67 -3.44
C ALA A 238 11.81 18.73 -1.89
N GLU A 239 12.96 18.74 -1.23
CA GLU A 239 13.10 18.98 0.23
C GLU A 239 12.37 20.24 0.71
N MET A 240 12.25 21.25 -0.16
CA MET A 240 11.54 22.49 0.16
C MET A 240 10.10 22.31 0.63
N PHE A 241 9.41 21.25 0.19
CA PHE A 241 8.03 20.98 0.60
C PHE A 241 7.91 20.50 2.04
N PHE A 242 9.00 19.96 2.59
CA PHE A 242 9.04 19.38 3.93
C PHE A 242 9.60 20.35 4.98
N ALA A 243 10.35 21.38 4.55
CA ALA A 243 10.95 22.36 5.45
C ALA A 243 9.90 23.35 6.01
N GLU A 244 10.04 23.72 7.29
CA GLU A 244 9.27 24.85 7.87
C GLU A 244 9.77 26.19 7.37
N LYS A 245 11.08 26.31 7.22
CA LYS A 245 11.77 27.54 6.79
C LYS A 245 12.76 27.22 5.69
N VAL A 246 12.83 28.09 4.71
CA VAL A 246 13.73 27.91 3.57
C VAL A 246 14.59 29.17 3.38
N ILE A 247 15.88 28.94 3.22
CA ILE A 247 16.83 29.96 2.76
C ILE A 247 17.11 29.68 1.29
N LEU A 248 16.68 30.58 0.43
CA LEU A 248 16.97 30.50 -1.00
C LEU A 248 18.34 31.10 -1.29
N VAL A 249 19.17 30.38 -2.05
CA VAL A 249 20.52 30.81 -2.44
C VAL A 249 20.73 30.64 -3.95
N GLU A 250 21.62 31.43 -4.53
CA GLU A 250 21.85 31.41 -5.97
C GLU A 250 22.68 30.18 -6.40
N GLY A 251 23.69 29.81 -5.62
CA GLY A 251 24.71 28.86 -6.04
C GLY A 251 25.29 28.01 -4.90
N GLU A 252 26.60 28.06 -4.79
CA GLU A 252 27.37 27.20 -3.87
C GLU A 252 27.19 27.56 -2.37
N GLU A 253 26.47 28.63 -2.08
CA GLU A 253 26.06 28.99 -0.71
C GLU A 253 25.25 27.88 -0.06
N GLN A 254 24.60 27.04 -0.83
CA GLN A 254 23.91 25.84 -0.32
C GLN A 254 24.85 24.91 0.46
N ILE A 255 26.11 24.82 0.04
CA ILE A 255 27.13 23.99 0.69
C ILE A 255 27.85 24.80 1.80
N LEU A 256 28.11 26.09 1.56
CA LEU A 256 28.91 26.92 2.46
C LEU A 256 28.14 27.35 3.72
N ILE A 257 26.88 27.72 3.59
CA ILE A 257 26.09 28.23 4.72
C ILE A 257 25.95 27.20 5.83
N PRO A 258 25.64 25.90 5.59
CA PRO A 258 25.58 24.91 6.66
C PRO A 258 26.88 24.79 7.44
N GLU A 259 28.03 24.81 6.77
CA GLU A 259 29.34 24.73 7.44
C GLU A 259 29.68 26.00 8.21
N ILE A 260 29.31 27.18 7.73
CA ILE A 260 29.50 28.46 8.45
C ILE A 260 28.59 28.47 9.67
N VAL A 261 27.33 28.16 9.55
CA VAL A 261 26.36 28.12 10.66
C VAL A 261 26.82 27.13 11.73
N LYS A 262 27.25 25.95 11.34
CA LYS A 262 27.82 24.95 12.25
C LYS A 262 29.04 25.45 13.02
N LYS A 263 29.89 26.24 12.36
CA LYS A 263 31.11 26.81 12.97
C LYS A 263 30.81 27.94 13.98
N ILE A 264 29.82 28.78 13.68
CA ILE A 264 29.49 29.96 14.47
C ILE A 264 28.52 29.63 15.61
N TYR A 265 27.48 28.87 15.31
CA TYR A 265 26.36 28.63 16.22
C TYR A 265 26.31 27.20 16.76
N GLY A 266 27.19 26.33 16.32
CA GLY A 266 27.24 24.93 16.74
C GLY A 266 26.53 23.97 15.79
N LYS A 267 26.69 22.67 16.06
CA LYS A 267 26.09 21.60 15.29
C LYS A 267 24.56 21.62 15.42
N ASN A 268 23.88 21.27 14.34
CA ASN A 268 22.43 21.02 14.28
C ASN A 268 21.50 22.24 14.37
N VAL A 269 22.01 23.48 14.34
CA VAL A 269 21.13 24.67 14.44
C VAL A 269 20.15 24.76 13.30
N LEU A 270 20.54 24.43 12.06
CA LEU A 270 19.62 24.42 10.93
C LEU A 270 18.54 23.34 11.09
N ASN A 271 18.95 22.12 11.41
CA ASN A 271 18.02 21.01 11.61
C ASN A 271 17.06 21.22 12.80
N ASN A 272 17.55 21.74 13.91
CA ASN A 272 16.73 21.99 15.10
C ASN A 272 15.69 23.11 14.89
N ASN A 273 15.84 23.91 13.84
CA ASN A 273 14.94 24.99 13.47
C ASN A 273 14.17 24.71 12.16
N ASP A 274 14.26 23.48 11.65
CA ASP A 274 13.62 23.01 10.40
C ASP A 274 13.90 23.96 9.21
N ILE A 275 15.20 24.34 9.07
CA ILE A 275 15.67 25.25 8.01
C ILE A 275 16.37 24.45 6.93
N SER A 276 15.83 24.47 5.71
CA SER A 276 16.50 23.94 4.51
C SER A 276 17.10 25.07 3.67
N ILE A 277 18.24 24.79 3.04
CA ILE A 277 18.93 25.73 2.14
C ILE A 277 18.80 25.24 0.72
N ILE A 278 18.07 26.00 -0.09
CA ILE A 278 17.68 25.61 -1.44
C ILE A 278 18.38 26.46 -2.48
N LYS A 279 19.13 25.80 -3.37
CA LYS A 279 19.80 26.43 -4.52
C LYS A 279 18.81 26.68 -5.64
N VAL A 280 18.58 27.92 -6.02
CA VAL A 280 17.65 28.30 -7.09
C VAL A 280 18.28 28.39 -8.47
N GLY A 281 19.62 28.34 -8.59
CA GLY A 281 20.34 28.29 -9.87
C GLY A 281 20.41 29.62 -10.64
N GLY A 282 19.92 30.73 -10.06
CA GLY A 282 20.04 32.06 -10.67
C GLY A 282 19.03 33.07 -10.13
N LYS A 283 19.35 34.36 -10.22
CA LYS A 283 18.57 35.47 -9.65
C LYS A 283 17.11 35.51 -10.10
N SER A 284 16.84 35.15 -11.35
CA SER A 284 15.48 35.16 -11.91
C SER A 284 14.55 34.09 -11.30
N TYR A 285 15.10 33.07 -10.65
CA TYR A 285 14.31 31.99 -10.07
C TYR A 285 13.83 32.26 -8.65
N PHE A 286 14.42 33.22 -7.93
CA PHE A 286 13.98 33.55 -6.55
C PHE A 286 12.48 33.81 -6.45
N ASN A 287 11.92 34.58 -7.39
CA ASN A 287 10.50 34.89 -7.38
C ASN A 287 9.62 33.66 -7.64
N ILE A 288 10.07 32.73 -8.47
CA ILE A 288 9.35 31.49 -8.77
C ILE A 288 9.27 30.63 -7.53
N TYR A 289 10.41 30.43 -6.85
CA TYR A 289 10.44 29.66 -5.60
C TYR A 289 9.67 30.34 -4.47
N ARG A 290 9.77 31.69 -4.35
CA ARG A 290 9.03 32.44 -3.33
C ARG A 290 7.52 32.24 -3.42
N LYS A 291 6.97 32.14 -4.62
CA LYS A 291 5.54 31.88 -4.84
C LYS A 291 5.10 30.53 -4.24
N VAL A 292 5.98 29.53 -4.24
CA VAL A 292 5.70 28.22 -3.63
C VAL A 292 5.56 28.32 -2.11
N PHE A 293 6.27 29.25 -1.47
CA PHE A 293 6.26 29.42 -0.01
C PHE A 293 5.20 30.41 0.49
N GLN A 294 4.57 31.14 -0.38
CA GLN A 294 3.45 32.01 -0.02
C GLN A 294 2.12 31.25 0.14
N LEU A 295 2.21 29.93 0.06
CA LEU A 295 1.08 29.02 0.20
C LEU A 295 0.70 28.76 1.66
#